data_fd633629096a76c57f86502122dd1071
#
_entry.id   fd633629096a76c57f86502122dd1071
#
_cell.length_a   1.000
_cell.length_b   1.000
_cell.length_c   1.000
_cell.angle_alpha   90.00
_cell.angle_beta   90.00
_cell.angle_gamma   90.00
#
_symmetry.space_group_name_H-M   'P 1'
#
loop_
_entity.id
_entity.type
_entity.pdbx_description
1 polymer ?
#
loop_
_entity_poly.entity_id
_entity_poly.type
_entity_poly.pdbx_seq_one_letter_code
_entity_poly.pdbx_strand_id
1 'polypeptide(L)'
;MSLKKNLLKNGLATVFQKLIRVFEQLALVPFFISAWGAAYYGEWLTLTIFPTIIGLSDLGIGSAAANTFVLRYGAKDYQGAANVYRSGRRLISTSILVSILLGGIVIGLLDYYGVFAKTLIVRSDAILAVSFLMLAKLLDFFQQLYEAHFRAARHAARSINLLSIYALLKIVGSILALTLGGGIVSVAVVTFGIAIVFNAYFGWQATVQLKTDENYISKGYLVKSDMTMVAKKGFGYLLSPIWQSVYFQGTTFVVRITLGPEAVALFNTIRTVCRSVNQLFNMVNGTVFPELQYELSIGRLHIARLLFRRSLSLVLGTAVLGMLLLGLFGAQWYAWWTKHTLDPPPLMWQIFIIGIGFNALWWTASMVFRAVNKPYVLVLAGLAGSVISVGLSYFLCLSHGLVGAALGSLALEIIMVAVVLPVSCRYLGQYVWQLPKGIWSDSAVFFKKIGKISK
;
A
#
# COMPACT_ATOMS: atom_id res chain seq x y z
N MET A 1 26.60 3.36 17.18
CA MET A 1 26.39 4.27 16.01
C MET A 1 25.66 5.51 16.47
N SER A 2 26.00 6.73 15.97
CA SER A 2 25.28 7.94 16.36
C SER A 2 23.84 7.93 15.80
N LEU A 3 22.89 8.45 16.55
CA LEU A 3 21.46 8.54 16.17
C LEU A 3 21.28 9.17 14.78
N LYS A 4 22.02 10.25 14.48
CA LYS A 4 22.03 10.92 13.17
C LYS A 4 22.37 9.97 12.01
N LYS A 5 23.38 9.12 12.18
CA LYS A 5 23.83 8.18 11.13
C LYS A 5 22.78 7.10 10.87
N ASN A 6 22.07 6.62 11.91
CA ASN A 6 20.99 5.66 11.76
C ASN A 6 19.76 6.28 11.08
N LEU A 7 19.39 7.50 11.45
CA LEU A 7 18.28 8.23 10.83
C LEU A 7 18.55 8.47 9.33
N LEU A 8 19.76 8.89 8.97
CA LEU A 8 20.12 9.09 7.57
C LEU A 8 20.08 7.79 6.77
N LYS A 9 20.64 6.69 7.32
CA LYS A 9 20.62 5.37 6.66
C LYS A 9 19.17 4.86 6.46
N ASN A 10 18.34 4.98 7.48
CA ASN A 10 16.94 4.56 7.41
C ASN A 10 16.16 5.41 6.38
N GLY A 11 16.41 6.72 6.34
CA GLY A 11 15.82 7.64 5.38
C GLY A 11 16.18 7.28 3.94
N LEU A 12 17.47 7.12 3.65
CA LEU A 12 17.96 6.71 2.33
C LEU A 12 17.39 5.35 1.90
N ALA A 13 17.38 4.35 2.80
CA ALA A 13 16.81 3.04 2.52
C ALA A 13 15.31 3.14 2.20
N THR A 14 14.58 3.98 2.92
CA THR A 14 13.14 4.19 2.66
C THR A 14 12.89 4.88 1.31
N VAL A 15 13.70 5.87 0.94
CA VAL A 15 13.62 6.53 -0.38
C VAL A 15 13.89 5.51 -1.48
N PHE A 16 14.98 4.74 -1.35
CA PHE A 16 15.33 3.69 -2.30
C PHE A 16 14.21 2.65 -2.47
N GLN A 17 13.61 2.19 -1.36
CA GLN A 17 12.49 1.26 -1.39
C GLN A 17 11.29 1.84 -2.15
N LYS A 18 10.99 3.13 -1.96
CA LYS A 18 9.88 3.78 -2.68
C LYS A 18 10.15 3.90 -4.18
N LEU A 19 11.39 4.22 -4.57
CA LEU A 19 11.78 4.25 -5.98
C LEU A 19 11.64 2.87 -6.63
N ILE A 20 12.05 1.81 -5.96
CA ILE A 20 11.87 0.43 -6.46
C ILE A 20 10.39 0.09 -6.62
N ARG A 21 9.53 0.48 -5.67
CA ARG A 21 8.09 0.22 -5.80
C ARG A 21 7.44 0.96 -6.97
N VAL A 22 7.84 2.21 -7.22
CA VAL A 22 7.40 2.95 -8.41
C VAL A 22 7.91 2.25 -9.67
N PHE A 23 9.16 1.85 -9.67
CA PHE A 23 9.76 1.09 -10.78
C PHE A 23 9.03 -0.24 -11.02
N GLU A 24 8.73 -1.02 -9.97
CA GLU A 24 7.93 -2.24 -10.04
C GLU A 24 6.59 -2.01 -10.75
N GLN A 25 5.87 -0.97 -10.32
CA GLN A 25 4.56 -0.64 -10.86
C GLN A 25 4.58 -0.21 -12.33
N LEU A 26 5.64 0.48 -12.75
CA LEU A 26 5.75 1.02 -14.10
C LEU A 26 6.53 0.10 -15.05
N ALA A 27 7.58 -0.57 -14.59
CA ALA A 27 8.44 -1.35 -15.45
C ALA A 27 7.79 -2.65 -15.95
N LEU A 28 7.01 -3.35 -15.10
CA LEU A 28 6.45 -4.65 -15.45
C LEU A 28 5.35 -4.57 -16.53
N VAL A 29 4.60 -3.49 -16.59
CA VAL A 29 3.45 -3.35 -17.50
C VAL A 29 3.83 -3.53 -18.97
N PRO A 30 4.86 -2.86 -19.52
CA PRO A 30 5.25 -3.07 -20.92
C PRO A 30 5.68 -4.48 -21.24
N PHE A 31 6.34 -5.17 -20.30
CA PHE A 31 6.75 -6.56 -20.48
C PHE A 31 5.54 -7.49 -20.51
N PHE A 32 4.59 -7.35 -19.60
CA PHE A 32 3.36 -8.15 -19.60
C PHE A 32 2.53 -7.95 -20.87
N ILE A 33 2.30 -6.68 -21.25
CA ILE A 33 1.53 -6.38 -22.46
C ILE A 33 2.24 -6.89 -23.71
N SER A 34 3.57 -6.75 -23.78
CA SER A 34 4.37 -7.21 -24.91
C SER A 34 4.35 -8.74 -25.07
N ALA A 35 4.39 -9.47 -23.94
CA ALA A 35 4.44 -10.92 -23.92
C ALA A 35 3.05 -11.57 -24.12
N TRP A 36 2.02 -10.99 -23.52
CA TRP A 36 0.70 -11.62 -23.42
C TRP A 36 -0.43 -10.85 -24.08
N GLY A 37 -0.21 -9.59 -24.46
CA GLY A 37 -1.27 -8.69 -24.91
C GLY A 37 -2.11 -8.12 -23.77
N ALA A 38 -2.92 -7.10 -24.06
CA ALA A 38 -3.69 -6.36 -23.07
C ALA A 38 -4.77 -7.20 -22.37
N ALA A 39 -5.50 -8.01 -23.13
CA ALA A 39 -6.57 -8.84 -22.60
C ALA A 39 -6.06 -9.91 -21.61
N TYR A 40 -4.98 -10.60 -21.96
CA TYR A 40 -4.38 -11.63 -21.10
C TYR A 40 -3.73 -11.02 -19.84
N TYR A 41 -3.13 -9.83 -19.99
CA TYR A 41 -2.65 -9.05 -18.84
C TYR A 41 -3.80 -8.60 -17.92
N GLY A 42 -4.95 -8.23 -18.48
CA GLY A 42 -6.16 -7.91 -17.70
C GLY A 42 -6.69 -9.10 -16.89
N GLU A 43 -6.63 -10.32 -17.47
CA GLU A 43 -6.93 -11.56 -16.73
C GLU A 43 -5.95 -11.79 -15.59
N TRP A 44 -4.64 -11.61 -15.82
CA TRP A 44 -3.64 -11.67 -14.76
C TRP A 44 -3.95 -10.72 -13.60
N LEU A 45 -4.28 -9.47 -13.91
CA LEU A 45 -4.65 -8.48 -12.88
C LEU A 45 -5.90 -8.93 -12.11
N THR A 46 -6.87 -9.54 -12.78
CA THR A 46 -8.07 -10.10 -12.15
C THR A 46 -7.73 -11.28 -11.23
N LEU A 47 -6.88 -12.20 -11.67
CA LEU A 47 -6.44 -13.33 -10.84
C LEU A 47 -5.68 -12.89 -9.59
N THR A 48 -4.91 -11.79 -9.66
CA THR A 48 -4.17 -11.23 -8.50
C THR A 48 -5.08 -10.62 -7.42
N ILE A 49 -6.38 -10.43 -7.70
CA ILE A 49 -7.38 -10.02 -6.70
C ILE A 49 -7.42 -11.03 -5.54
N PHE A 50 -7.45 -12.34 -5.84
CA PHE A 50 -7.56 -13.39 -4.83
C PHE A 50 -6.40 -13.41 -3.84
N PRO A 51 -5.12 -13.48 -4.26
CA PRO A 51 -3.99 -13.40 -3.35
C PRO A 51 -3.99 -12.12 -2.52
N THR A 52 -4.47 -11.00 -3.09
CA THR A 52 -4.54 -9.72 -2.39
C THR A 52 -5.58 -9.74 -1.27
N ILE A 53 -6.76 -10.30 -1.52
CA ILE A 53 -7.82 -10.45 -0.50
C ILE A 53 -7.36 -11.43 0.58
N ILE A 54 -6.77 -12.56 0.20
CA ILE A 54 -6.21 -13.53 1.14
C ILE A 54 -5.11 -12.90 1.99
N GLY A 55 -4.34 -11.95 1.44
CA GLY A 55 -3.37 -11.17 2.20
C GLY A 55 -3.95 -10.43 3.41
N LEU A 56 -5.26 -10.18 3.46
CA LEU A 56 -5.94 -9.59 4.62
C LEU A 56 -6.12 -10.59 5.78
N SER A 57 -5.99 -11.88 5.54
CA SER A 57 -6.13 -12.91 6.57
C SER A 57 -4.98 -12.94 7.58
N ASP A 58 -3.90 -12.16 7.38
CA ASP A 58 -2.93 -11.85 8.45
C ASP A 58 -3.60 -11.18 9.67
N LEU A 59 -4.80 -10.60 9.49
CA LEU A 59 -5.57 -9.92 10.54
C LEU A 59 -4.75 -8.88 11.32
N GLY A 60 -3.70 -8.33 10.72
CA GLY A 60 -2.77 -7.39 11.36
C GLY A 60 -1.94 -8.00 12.50
N ILE A 61 -1.95 -9.33 12.63
CA ILE A 61 -1.24 -10.08 13.67
C ILE A 61 0.26 -9.83 13.56
N GLY A 62 0.80 -9.85 12.34
CA GLY A 62 2.21 -9.58 12.08
C GLY A 62 2.65 -8.23 12.60
N SER A 63 1.88 -7.17 12.31
CA SER A 63 2.14 -5.80 12.79
C SER A 63 2.04 -5.68 14.29
N ALA A 64 1.00 -6.26 14.90
CA ALA A 64 0.77 -6.21 16.34
C ALA A 64 1.88 -6.93 17.13
N ALA A 65 2.25 -8.14 16.70
CA ALA A 65 3.32 -8.92 17.31
C ALA A 65 4.66 -8.19 17.18
N ALA A 66 4.99 -7.71 15.97
CA ALA A 66 6.23 -6.99 15.67
C ALA A 66 6.39 -5.74 16.53
N ASN A 67 5.36 -4.91 16.62
CA ASN A 67 5.42 -3.68 17.42
C ASN A 67 5.50 -3.97 18.93
N THR A 68 4.75 -4.96 19.42
CA THR A 68 4.80 -5.33 20.83
C THR A 68 6.16 -5.95 21.20
N PHE A 69 6.75 -6.75 20.30
CA PHE A 69 8.10 -7.29 20.47
C PHE A 69 9.14 -6.17 20.63
N VAL A 70 9.15 -5.19 19.72
CA VAL A 70 10.11 -4.07 19.75
C VAL A 70 9.95 -3.22 21.01
N LEU A 71 8.71 -2.97 21.45
CA LEU A 71 8.44 -2.20 22.67
C LEU A 71 8.95 -2.92 23.91
N ARG A 72 8.68 -4.22 24.08
CA ARG A 72 9.17 -5.01 25.22
C ARG A 72 10.70 -5.15 25.22
N TYR A 73 11.28 -5.38 24.03
CA TYR A 73 12.73 -5.46 23.88
C TYR A 73 13.42 -4.14 24.25
N GLY A 74 12.86 -3.01 23.81
CA GLY A 74 13.34 -1.67 24.18
C GLY A 74 13.18 -1.35 25.67
N ALA A 75 12.16 -1.89 26.32
CA ALA A 75 11.95 -1.81 27.79
C ALA A 75 12.83 -2.81 28.58
N LYS A 76 13.73 -3.57 27.92
CA LYS A 76 14.59 -4.62 28.50
C LYS A 76 13.82 -5.83 29.05
N ASP A 77 12.54 -5.98 28.70
CA ASP A 77 11.75 -7.20 28.98
C ASP A 77 12.03 -8.24 27.89
N TYR A 78 13.23 -8.80 27.89
CA TYR A 78 13.71 -9.73 26.87
C TYR A 78 12.91 -11.03 26.85
N GLN A 79 12.54 -11.55 28.02
CA GLN A 79 11.71 -12.76 28.11
C GLN A 79 10.28 -12.50 27.59
N GLY A 80 9.69 -11.38 27.95
CA GLY A 80 8.37 -10.97 27.43
C GLY A 80 8.40 -10.73 25.91
N ALA A 81 9.49 -10.17 25.39
CA ALA A 81 9.69 -10.02 23.93
C ALA A 81 9.75 -11.40 23.24
N ALA A 82 10.54 -12.35 23.78
CA ALA A 82 10.64 -13.72 23.24
C ALA A 82 9.29 -14.44 23.28
N ASN A 83 8.49 -14.26 24.35
CA ASN A 83 7.15 -14.83 24.47
C ASN A 83 6.18 -14.27 23.42
N VAL A 84 6.19 -12.93 23.20
CA VAL A 84 5.39 -12.28 22.16
C VAL A 84 5.80 -12.75 20.77
N TYR A 85 7.09 -12.90 20.50
CA TYR A 85 7.57 -13.40 19.22
C TYR A 85 7.06 -14.82 18.95
N ARG A 86 7.17 -15.73 19.93
CA ARG A 86 6.68 -17.11 19.82
C ARG A 86 5.17 -17.16 19.66
N SER A 87 4.43 -16.37 20.43
CA SER A 87 2.97 -16.28 20.36
C SER A 87 2.51 -15.72 19.02
N GLY A 88 3.14 -14.64 18.54
CA GLY A 88 2.88 -14.05 17.23
C GLY A 88 3.19 -15.02 16.08
N ARG A 89 4.33 -15.72 16.13
CA ARG A 89 4.69 -16.75 15.15
C ARG A 89 3.64 -17.87 15.09
N ARG A 90 3.15 -18.33 16.26
CA ARG A 90 2.10 -19.36 16.32
C ARG A 90 0.79 -18.87 15.71
N LEU A 91 0.36 -17.65 16.04
CA LEU A 91 -0.85 -17.05 15.48
C LEU A 91 -0.74 -16.87 13.95
N ILE A 92 0.39 -16.37 13.44
CA ILE A 92 0.65 -16.24 12.00
C ILE A 92 0.60 -17.62 11.34
N SER A 93 1.26 -18.65 11.90
CA SER A 93 1.22 -20.01 11.35
C SER A 93 -0.20 -20.58 11.31
N THR A 94 -0.99 -20.33 12.36
CA THR A 94 -2.41 -20.73 12.40
C THR A 94 -3.22 -19.99 11.36
N SER A 95 -3.02 -18.66 11.21
CA SER A 95 -3.66 -17.84 10.19
C SER A 95 -3.33 -18.35 8.78
N ILE A 96 -2.07 -18.68 8.50
CA ILE A 96 -1.64 -19.27 7.22
C ILE A 96 -2.37 -20.59 6.94
N LEU A 97 -2.42 -21.50 7.94
CA LEU A 97 -3.09 -22.80 7.77
C LEU A 97 -4.58 -22.61 7.47
N VAL A 98 -5.26 -21.76 8.24
CA VAL A 98 -6.67 -21.43 8.02
C VAL A 98 -6.86 -20.80 6.62
N SER A 99 -5.95 -19.91 6.22
CA SER A 99 -6.01 -19.25 4.90
C SER A 99 -5.77 -20.21 3.74
N ILE A 100 -4.92 -21.22 3.90
CA ILE A 100 -4.75 -22.28 2.90
C ILE A 100 -6.05 -23.07 2.75
N LEU A 101 -6.67 -23.46 3.86
CA LEU A 101 -7.94 -24.22 3.84
C LEU A 101 -9.08 -23.40 3.22
N LEU A 102 -9.29 -22.17 3.71
CA LEU A 102 -10.33 -21.29 3.18
C LEU A 102 -10.06 -20.88 1.74
N GLY A 103 -8.82 -20.58 1.40
CA GLY A 103 -8.42 -20.25 0.02
C GLY A 103 -8.62 -21.43 -0.94
N GLY A 104 -8.29 -22.64 -0.50
CA GLY A 104 -8.57 -23.86 -1.28
C GLY A 104 -10.07 -24.09 -1.50
N ILE A 105 -10.90 -23.89 -0.46
CA ILE A 105 -12.36 -23.95 -0.58
C ILE A 105 -12.88 -22.88 -1.55
N VAL A 106 -12.41 -21.65 -1.43
CA VAL A 106 -12.83 -20.54 -2.32
C VAL A 106 -12.44 -20.83 -3.77
N ILE A 107 -11.20 -21.28 -4.01
CA ILE A 107 -10.75 -21.66 -5.37
C ILE A 107 -11.62 -22.79 -5.91
N GLY A 108 -11.92 -23.82 -5.11
CA GLY A 108 -12.80 -24.94 -5.50
C GLY A 108 -14.24 -24.49 -5.81
N LEU A 109 -14.80 -23.59 -5.03
CA LEU A 109 -16.13 -23.02 -5.29
C LEU A 109 -16.16 -22.19 -6.57
N LEU A 110 -15.16 -21.34 -6.79
CA LEU A 110 -15.06 -20.52 -7.99
C LEU A 110 -14.90 -21.40 -9.25
N ASP A 111 -14.18 -22.49 -9.12
CA ASP A 111 -14.03 -23.49 -10.17
C ASP A 111 -15.35 -24.22 -10.44
N TYR A 112 -16.05 -24.66 -9.39
CA TYR A 112 -17.37 -25.30 -9.48
C TYR A 112 -18.42 -24.40 -10.16
N TYR A 113 -18.43 -23.09 -9.86
CA TYR A 113 -19.32 -22.13 -10.51
C TYR A 113 -18.82 -21.67 -11.89
N GLY A 114 -17.76 -22.27 -12.42
CA GLY A 114 -17.25 -22.00 -13.76
C GLY A 114 -16.61 -20.62 -13.93
N VAL A 115 -16.18 -19.97 -12.85
CA VAL A 115 -15.55 -18.64 -12.92
C VAL A 115 -14.27 -18.68 -13.72
N PHE A 116 -13.43 -19.72 -13.52
CA PHE A 116 -12.20 -19.90 -14.28
C PHE A 116 -12.43 -20.33 -15.74
N ALA A 117 -13.54 -20.99 -16.02
CA ALA A 117 -13.92 -21.34 -17.39
C ALA A 117 -14.33 -20.13 -18.25
N LYS A 118 -14.68 -19.00 -17.62
CA LYS A 118 -15.03 -17.74 -18.29
C LYS A 118 -13.83 -16.81 -18.50
N THR A 119 -12.63 -17.24 -18.14
CA THR A 119 -11.38 -16.49 -18.39
C THR A 119 -10.81 -16.87 -19.74
N LEU A 120 -9.96 -15.99 -20.30
CA LEU A 120 -9.18 -16.28 -21.50
C LEU A 120 -8.04 -17.29 -21.23
N ILE A 121 -7.79 -17.57 -19.96
CA ILE A 121 -6.72 -18.44 -19.50
C ILE A 121 -7.25 -19.87 -19.40
N VAL A 122 -6.44 -20.85 -19.76
CA VAL A 122 -6.77 -22.24 -19.54
C VAL A 122 -7.10 -22.48 -18.07
N ARG A 123 -8.22 -23.14 -17.79
CA ARG A 123 -8.76 -23.37 -16.44
C ARG A 123 -7.72 -23.88 -15.45
N SER A 124 -6.95 -24.89 -15.84
CA SER A 124 -5.86 -25.46 -15.01
C SER A 124 -4.81 -24.42 -14.66
N ASP A 125 -4.43 -23.59 -15.63
CA ASP A 125 -3.39 -22.59 -15.48
C ASP A 125 -3.83 -21.45 -14.58
N ALA A 126 -5.11 -21.03 -14.67
CA ALA A 126 -5.69 -20.03 -13.79
C ALA A 126 -5.68 -20.51 -12.32
N ILE A 127 -6.11 -21.76 -12.07
CA ILE A 127 -6.13 -22.37 -10.73
C ILE A 127 -4.71 -22.48 -10.17
N LEU A 128 -3.75 -22.99 -10.97
CA LEU A 128 -2.36 -23.11 -10.54
C LEU A 128 -1.74 -21.74 -10.23
N ALA A 129 -1.95 -20.75 -11.10
CA ALA A 129 -1.39 -19.42 -10.92
C ALA A 129 -1.94 -18.76 -9.64
N VAL A 130 -3.25 -18.78 -9.42
CA VAL A 130 -3.87 -18.24 -8.20
C VAL A 130 -3.34 -18.97 -6.96
N SER A 131 -3.19 -20.30 -7.01
CA SER A 131 -2.69 -21.10 -5.90
C SER A 131 -1.24 -20.74 -5.53
N PHE A 132 -0.33 -20.65 -6.51
CA PHE A 132 1.06 -20.26 -6.27
C PHE A 132 1.19 -18.83 -5.77
N LEU A 133 0.43 -17.88 -6.34
CA LEU A 133 0.43 -16.49 -5.87
C LEU A 133 -0.12 -16.35 -4.45
N MET A 134 -1.16 -17.13 -4.12
CA MET A 134 -1.70 -17.21 -2.77
C MET A 134 -0.64 -17.73 -1.78
N LEU A 135 0.02 -18.84 -2.10
CA LEU A 135 1.08 -19.40 -1.25
C LEU A 135 2.25 -18.43 -1.08
N ALA A 136 2.68 -17.75 -2.15
CA ALA A 136 3.69 -16.70 -2.10
C ALA A 136 3.30 -15.59 -1.13
N LYS A 137 2.04 -15.14 -1.20
CA LYS A 137 1.53 -14.08 -0.35
C LYS A 137 1.43 -14.48 1.12
N LEU A 138 1.06 -15.72 1.40
CA LEU A 138 0.98 -16.26 2.77
C LEU A 138 2.36 -16.36 3.44
N LEU A 139 3.42 -16.67 2.68
CA LEU A 139 4.80 -16.65 3.20
C LEU A 139 5.23 -15.24 3.66
N ASP A 140 4.73 -14.19 3.02
CA ASP A 140 5.05 -12.81 3.37
C ASP A 140 4.49 -12.37 4.73
N PHE A 141 3.56 -13.12 5.35
CA PHE A 141 3.00 -12.81 6.67
C PHE A 141 4.06 -12.77 7.78
N PHE A 142 5.13 -13.54 7.66
CA PHE A 142 6.21 -13.53 8.63
C PHE A 142 7.12 -12.30 8.52
N GLN A 143 7.11 -11.56 7.40
CA GLN A 143 8.08 -10.49 7.14
C GLN A 143 8.07 -9.42 8.22
N GLN A 144 6.88 -8.97 8.65
CA GLN A 144 6.77 -7.94 9.69
C GLN A 144 7.37 -8.40 11.03
N LEU A 145 7.19 -9.68 11.38
CA LEU A 145 7.76 -10.26 12.58
C LEU A 145 9.29 -10.38 12.47
N TYR A 146 9.82 -10.72 11.29
CA TYR A 146 11.26 -10.72 11.04
C TYR A 146 11.86 -9.31 11.07
N GLU A 147 11.16 -8.31 10.50
CA GLU A 147 11.56 -6.89 10.59
C GLU A 147 11.70 -6.42 12.04
N ALA A 148 10.90 -6.94 12.96
CA ALA A 148 10.97 -6.57 14.36
C ALA A 148 12.34 -6.85 14.99
N HIS A 149 13.01 -7.94 14.59
CA HIS A 149 14.36 -8.27 15.02
C HIS A 149 15.38 -7.20 14.58
N PHE A 150 15.32 -6.77 13.30
CA PHE A 150 16.20 -5.70 12.80
C PHE A 150 15.91 -4.36 13.49
N ARG A 151 14.64 -4.04 13.78
CA ARG A 151 14.27 -2.82 14.49
C ARG A 151 14.76 -2.83 15.93
N ALA A 152 14.63 -3.95 16.63
CA ALA A 152 15.16 -4.14 18.00
C ALA A 152 16.69 -4.00 18.04
N ALA A 153 17.38 -4.57 17.06
CA ALA A 153 18.84 -4.45 16.91
C ALA A 153 19.31 -3.07 16.36
N ARG A 154 18.40 -2.11 16.13
CA ARG A 154 18.69 -0.78 15.54
C ARG A 154 19.29 -0.84 14.11
N HIS A 155 18.97 -1.88 13.35
CA HIS A 155 19.40 -2.10 11.97
C HIS A 155 18.24 -2.07 10.97
N ALA A 156 17.23 -1.20 11.19
CA ALA A 156 16.03 -1.09 10.36
C ALA A 156 16.35 -0.84 8.86
N ALA A 157 17.38 -0.05 8.53
CA ALA A 157 17.79 0.15 7.14
C ALA A 157 18.13 -1.17 6.42
N ARG A 158 18.70 -2.15 7.14
CA ARG A 158 19.06 -3.46 6.56
C ARG A 158 17.81 -4.24 6.16
N SER A 159 16.77 -4.27 7.02
CA SER A 159 15.50 -4.92 6.67
C SER A 159 14.83 -4.24 5.48
N ILE A 160 14.80 -2.90 5.45
CA ILE A 160 14.23 -2.13 4.34
C ILE A 160 14.95 -2.45 3.03
N ASN A 161 16.30 -2.50 3.03
CA ASN A 161 17.09 -2.84 1.85
C ASN A 161 16.85 -4.28 1.40
N LEU A 162 16.77 -5.25 2.32
CA LEU A 162 16.48 -6.65 1.99
C LEU A 162 15.08 -6.79 1.35
N LEU A 163 14.07 -6.11 1.88
CA LEU A 163 12.74 -6.09 1.26
C LEU A 163 12.73 -5.40 -0.11
N SER A 164 13.61 -4.41 -0.31
CA SER A 164 13.81 -3.78 -1.61
C SER A 164 14.44 -4.73 -2.62
N ILE A 165 15.43 -5.52 -2.18
CA ILE A 165 16.04 -6.59 -2.99
C ILE A 165 14.99 -7.65 -3.33
N TYR A 166 14.12 -8.04 -2.40
CA TYR A 166 13.01 -8.95 -2.66
C TYR A 166 12.06 -8.46 -3.77
N ALA A 167 11.71 -7.18 -3.73
CA ALA A 167 10.91 -6.57 -4.79
C ALA A 167 11.65 -6.63 -6.14
N LEU A 168 12.95 -6.27 -6.17
CA LEU A 168 13.77 -6.37 -7.39
C LEU A 168 13.88 -7.80 -7.92
N LEU A 169 14.06 -8.79 -7.05
CA LEU A 169 14.10 -10.20 -7.47
C LEU A 169 12.79 -10.64 -8.11
N LYS A 170 11.64 -10.20 -7.57
CA LYS A 170 10.33 -10.48 -8.20
C LYS A 170 10.20 -9.81 -9.58
N ILE A 171 10.64 -8.55 -9.71
CA ILE A 171 10.63 -7.84 -11.00
C ILE A 171 11.50 -8.60 -12.01
N VAL A 172 12.74 -8.86 -11.67
CA VAL A 172 13.70 -9.53 -12.57
C VAL A 172 13.23 -10.94 -12.90
N GLY A 173 12.76 -11.70 -11.90
CA GLY A 173 12.23 -13.05 -12.11
C GLY A 173 11.01 -13.07 -13.04
N SER A 174 10.09 -12.11 -12.87
CA SER A 174 8.92 -11.97 -13.76
C SER A 174 9.34 -11.60 -15.18
N ILE A 175 10.26 -10.66 -15.36
CA ILE A 175 10.77 -10.27 -16.68
C ILE A 175 11.46 -11.46 -17.35
N LEU A 176 12.32 -12.19 -16.64
CA LEU A 176 12.98 -13.38 -17.17
C LEU A 176 11.97 -14.45 -17.58
N ALA A 177 10.97 -14.72 -16.75
CA ALA A 177 9.92 -15.67 -17.09
C ALA A 177 9.19 -15.27 -18.38
N LEU A 178 8.84 -13.99 -18.53
CA LEU A 178 8.16 -13.46 -19.72
C LEU A 178 9.04 -13.49 -20.98
N THR A 179 10.31 -13.09 -20.87
CA THR A 179 11.25 -13.07 -22.02
C THR A 179 11.62 -14.47 -22.52
N LEU A 180 11.54 -15.48 -21.64
CA LEU A 180 11.70 -16.89 -21.99
C LEU A 180 10.40 -17.54 -22.54
N GLY A 181 9.37 -16.72 -22.82
CA GLY A 181 8.09 -17.22 -23.34
C GLY A 181 7.18 -17.87 -22.29
N GLY A 182 7.45 -17.63 -21.01
CA GLY A 182 6.66 -18.19 -19.92
C GLY A 182 5.24 -17.62 -19.87
N GLY A 183 4.27 -18.52 -19.62
CA GLY A 183 2.88 -18.15 -19.37
C GLY A 183 2.64 -17.71 -17.92
N ILE A 184 1.37 -17.52 -17.58
CA ILE A 184 0.88 -17.07 -16.26
C ILE A 184 1.41 -17.97 -15.13
N VAL A 185 1.37 -19.29 -15.33
CA VAL A 185 1.87 -20.26 -14.33
C VAL A 185 3.35 -20.07 -14.07
N SER A 186 4.16 -19.84 -15.12
CA SER A 186 5.61 -19.64 -15.00
C SER A 186 5.92 -18.43 -14.11
N VAL A 187 5.24 -17.30 -14.31
CA VAL A 187 5.40 -16.09 -13.49
C VAL A 187 4.97 -16.35 -12.05
N ALA A 188 3.87 -17.07 -11.84
CA ALA A 188 3.37 -17.41 -10.50
C ALA A 188 4.34 -18.34 -9.75
N VAL A 189 4.87 -19.37 -10.40
CA VAL A 189 5.86 -20.30 -9.84
C VAL A 189 7.17 -19.60 -9.49
N VAL A 190 7.67 -18.75 -10.40
CA VAL A 190 8.89 -17.94 -10.15
C VAL A 190 8.68 -17.02 -8.94
N THR A 191 7.53 -16.35 -8.87
CA THR A 191 7.18 -15.48 -7.73
C THR A 191 7.14 -16.26 -6.42
N PHE A 192 6.55 -17.47 -6.43
CA PHE A 192 6.49 -18.34 -5.26
C PHE A 192 7.87 -18.87 -4.86
N GLY A 193 8.68 -19.33 -5.83
CA GLY A 193 10.06 -19.77 -5.57
C GLY A 193 10.92 -18.68 -4.95
N ILE A 194 10.85 -17.46 -5.48
CA ILE A 194 11.52 -16.30 -4.90
C ILE A 194 11.01 -16.02 -3.48
N ALA A 195 9.69 -16.14 -3.22
CA ALA A 195 9.13 -15.94 -1.90
C ALA A 195 9.65 -16.97 -0.89
N ILE A 196 9.76 -18.25 -1.25
CA ILE A 196 10.33 -19.29 -0.39
C ILE A 196 11.77 -18.97 -0.02
N VAL A 197 12.62 -18.76 -1.02
CA VAL A 197 14.05 -18.53 -0.80
C VAL A 197 14.28 -17.26 0.00
N PHE A 198 13.59 -16.18 -0.38
CA PHE A 198 13.75 -14.90 0.31
C PHE A 198 13.25 -14.95 1.76
N ASN A 199 12.06 -15.48 2.03
CA ASN A 199 11.53 -15.52 3.41
C ASN A 199 12.36 -16.45 4.32
N ALA A 200 12.90 -17.54 3.79
CA ALA A 200 13.85 -18.39 4.52
C ALA A 200 15.13 -17.63 4.87
N TYR A 201 15.73 -16.95 3.86
CA TYR A 201 16.93 -16.11 4.06
C TYR A 201 16.67 -14.94 5.02
N PHE A 202 15.55 -14.24 4.84
CA PHE A 202 15.19 -13.08 5.67
C PHE A 202 14.97 -13.48 7.14
N GLY A 203 14.29 -14.59 7.38
CA GLY A 203 14.10 -15.14 8.74
C GLY A 203 15.41 -15.57 9.39
N TRP A 204 16.31 -16.19 8.62
CA TRP A 204 17.66 -16.53 9.09
C TRP A 204 18.46 -15.27 9.45
N GLN A 205 18.51 -14.29 8.56
CA GLN A 205 19.19 -13.02 8.79
C GLN A 205 18.62 -12.27 10.00
N ALA A 206 17.31 -12.25 10.17
CA ALA A 206 16.63 -11.62 11.31
C ALA A 206 17.12 -12.25 12.64
N THR A 207 17.23 -13.58 12.67
CA THR A 207 17.70 -14.32 13.84
C THR A 207 19.18 -14.07 14.12
N VAL A 208 20.03 -14.10 13.09
CA VAL A 208 21.47 -13.82 13.21
C VAL A 208 21.69 -12.40 13.73
N GLN A 209 20.93 -11.43 13.21
CA GLN A 209 21.09 -10.02 13.58
C GLN A 209 20.81 -9.77 15.07
N LEU A 210 19.87 -10.49 15.66
CA LEU A 210 19.52 -10.30 17.07
C LEU A 210 20.37 -11.16 18.01
N LYS A 211 20.88 -12.30 17.54
CA LYS A 211 21.81 -13.15 18.31
C LYS A 211 23.14 -12.47 18.65
N THR A 212 23.48 -11.35 18.01
CA THR A 212 24.65 -10.53 18.36
C THR A 212 24.44 -9.74 19.65
N ASP A 213 23.21 -9.65 20.17
CA ASP A 213 22.91 -9.04 21.46
C ASP A 213 23.01 -10.11 22.54
N GLU A 214 23.87 -9.90 23.53
CA GLU A 214 24.09 -10.83 24.66
C GLU A 214 22.81 -11.08 25.47
N ASN A 215 21.87 -10.14 25.45
CA ASN A 215 20.60 -10.26 26.16
C ASN A 215 19.52 -10.99 25.35
N TYR A 216 19.84 -11.46 24.14
CA TYR A 216 18.86 -12.13 23.30
C TYR A 216 18.41 -13.48 23.86
N ILE A 217 17.11 -13.61 24.13
CA ILE A 217 16.50 -14.88 24.55
C ILE A 217 15.89 -15.56 23.33
N SER A 218 16.46 -16.71 22.94
CA SER A 218 16.01 -17.47 21.76
C SER A 218 14.75 -18.30 22.01
N LYS A 219 14.50 -18.67 23.26
CA LYS A 219 13.36 -19.53 23.65
C LYS A 219 12.32 -18.72 24.42
N GLY A 220 11.24 -18.32 23.73
CA GLY A 220 10.04 -17.80 24.36
C GLY A 220 9.04 -18.91 24.68
N TYR A 221 8.07 -18.62 25.53
CA TYR A 221 6.95 -19.52 25.85
C TYR A 221 5.67 -19.05 25.16
N LEU A 222 4.75 -19.99 24.92
CA LEU A 222 3.40 -19.65 24.46
C LEU A 222 2.59 -19.15 25.65
N VAL A 223 2.23 -17.86 25.62
CA VAL A 223 1.48 -17.22 26.70
C VAL A 223 0.12 -16.78 26.14
N LYS A 224 -0.96 -17.34 26.72
CA LYS A 224 -2.34 -17.09 26.26
C LYS A 224 -2.71 -15.60 26.30
N SER A 225 -2.28 -14.86 27.34
CA SER A 225 -2.50 -13.40 27.43
C SER A 225 -1.81 -12.64 26.30
N ASP A 226 -0.59 -13.03 25.91
CA ASP A 226 0.13 -12.42 24.80
C ASP A 226 -0.56 -12.72 23.45
N MET A 227 -1.03 -13.94 23.24
CA MET A 227 -1.80 -14.31 22.05
C MET A 227 -3.08 -13.46 21.93
N THR A 228 -3.85 -13.36 23.02
CA THR A 228 -5.08 -12.57 23.03
C THR A 228 -4.81 -11.08 22.81
N MET A 229 -3.77 -10.54 23.43
CA MET A 229 -3.36 -9.15 23.25
C MET A 229 -2.94 -8.86 21.80
N VAL A 230 -2.12 -9.73 21.20
CA VAL A 230 -1.68 -9.58 19.80
C VAL A 230 -2.86 -9.68 18.85
N ALA A 231 -3.78 -10.64 19.05
CA ALA A 231 -4.97 -10.77 18.22
C ALA A 231 -5.89 -9.54 18.29
N LYS A 232 -6.17 -9.04 19.52
CA LYS A 232 -6.98 -7.82 19.71
C LYS A 232 -6.35 -6.58 19.06
N LYS A 233 -5.04 -6.38 19.24
CA LYS A 233 -4.32 -5.27 18.59
C LYS A 233 -4.26 -5.44 17.09
N GLY A 234 -4.11 -6.66 16.59
CA GLY A 234 -4.07 -6.98 15.17
C GLY A 234 -5.31 -6.49 14.44
N PHE A 235 -6.50 -6.73 15.01
CA PHE A 235 -7.76 -6.27 14.42
C PHE A 235 -7.78 -4.76 14.15
N GLY A 236 -7.17 -3.94 15.02
CA GLY A 236 -7.05 -2.50 14.79
C GLY A 236 -6.18 -2.15 13.57
N TYR A 237 -5.13 -2.93 13.30
CA TYR A 237 -4.26 -2.74 12.13
C TYR A 237 -4.91 -3.19 10.81
N LEU A 238 -5.87 -4.12 10.88
CA LEU A 238 -6.57 -4.66 9.71
C LEU A 238 -7.53 -3.67 9.04
N LEU A 239 -8.14 -2.78 9.83
CA LEU A 239 -9.23 -1.93 9.36
C LEU A 239 -8.86 -1.05 8.16
N SER A 240 -7.63 -0.51 8.14
CA SER A 240 -7.19 0.34 7.02
C SER A 240 -6.96 -0.44 5.72
N PRO A 241 -6.27 -1.58 5.70
CA PRO A 241 -6.16 -2.43 4.51
C PRO A 241 -7.48 -2.95 3.95
N ILE A 242 -8.48 -3.21 4.80
CA ILE A 242 -9.79 -3.72 4.34
C ILE A 242 -10.46 -2.74 3.38
N TRP A 243 -10.70 -1.49 3.78
CA TRP A 243 -11.42 -0.56 2.92
C TRP A 243 -10.66 -0.25 1.64
N GLN A 244 -9.31 -0.21 1.71
CA GLN A 244 -8.49 -0.06 0.52
C GLN A 244 -8.63 -1.25 -0.43
N SER A 245 -8.64 -2.48 0.10
CA SER A 245 -8.86 -3.67 -0.72
C SER A 245 -10.27 -3.68 -1.33
N VAL A 246 -11.29 -3.34 -0.58
CA VAL A 246 -12.66 -3.21 -1.12
C VAL A 246 -12.68 -2.24 -2.30
N TYR A 247 -12.06 -1.07 -2.14
CA TYR A 247 -12.00 -0.07 -3.21
C TYR A 247 -11.23 -0.57 -4.44
N PHE A 248 -9.97 -1.00 -4.24
CA PHE A 248 -9.09 -1.34 -5.38
C PHE A 248 -9.49 -2.62 -6.07
N GLN A 249 -9.75 -3.67 -5.31
CA GLN A 249 -10.12 -4.97 -5.87
C GLN A 249 -11.58 -4.95 -6.35
N GLY A 250 -12.47 -4.28 -5.60
CA GLY A 250 -13.88 -4.14 -5.98
C GLY A 250 -14.06 -3.40 -7.29
N THR A 251 -13.41 -2.24 -7.48
CA THR A 251 -13.50 -1.50 -8.76
C THR A 251 -12.87 -2.26 -9.92
N THR A 252 -11.74 -2.95 -9.71
CA THR A 252 -11.13 -3.83 -10.72
C THR A 252 -12.06 -4.97 -11.11
N PHE A 253 -12.70 -5.62 -10.12
CA PHE A 253 -13.65 -6.69 -10.35
C PHE A 253 -14.89 -6.20 -11.11
N VAL A 254 -15.44 -5.04 -10.75
CA VAL A 254 -16.56 -4.41 -11.48
C VAL A 254 -16.19 -4.22 -12.95
N VAL A 255 -15.04 -3.61 -13.25
CA VAL A 255 -14.60 -3.42 -14.65
C VAL A 255 -14.47 -4.77 -15.37
N ARG A 256 -13.98 -5.80 -14.69
CA ARG A 256 -13.83 -7.13 -15.27
C ARG A 256 -15.16 -7.76 -15.69
N ILE A 257 -16.17 -7.69 -14.81
CA ILE A 257 -17.46 -8.34 -15.07
C ILE A 257 -18.36 -7.56 -16.04
N THR A 258 -18.13 -6.25 -16.18
CA THR A 258 -18.95 -5.39 -17.04
C THR A 258 -18.34 -5.17 -18.42
N LEU A 259 -17.03 -5.02 -18.53
CA LEU A 259 -16.33 -4.60 -19.75
C LEU A 259 -15.27 -5.59 -20.24
N GLY A 260 -14.94 -6.59 -19.43
CA GLY A 260 -13.97 -7.62 -19.82
C GLY A 260 -12.52 -7.31 -19.43
N PRO A 261 -11.59 -8.22 -19.79
CA PRO A 261 -10.22 -8.19 -19.27
C PRO A 261 -9.37 -7.07 -19.86
N GLU A 262 -9.54 -6.72 -21.12
CA GLU A 262 -8.79 -5.63 -21.77
C GLU A 262 -9.07 -4.28 -21.08
N ALA A 263 -10.34 -4.04 -20.74
CA ALA A 263 -10.75 -2.87 -19.97
C ALA A 263 -10.11 -2.85 -18.57
N VAL A 264 -9.88 -4.01 -17.94
CA VAL A 264 -9.16 -4.12 -16.67
C VAL A 264 -7.71 -3.67 -16.82
N ALA A 265 -7.03 -4.10 -17.88
CA ALA A 265 -5.66 -3.67 -18.16
C ALA A 265 -5.58 -2.15 -18.30
N LEU A 266 -6.47 -1.56 -19.11
CA LEU A 266 -6.53 -0.12 -19.35
C LEU A 266 -6.86 0.65 -18.07
N PHE A 267 -7.89 0.25 -17.34
CA PHE A 267 -8.31 0.90 -16.09
C PHE A 267 -7.23 0.90 -15.02
N ASN A 268 -6.57 -0.26 -14.81
CA ASN A 268 -5.56 -0.39 -13.77
C ASN A 268 -4.25 0.31 -14.12
N THR A 269 -3.84 0.31 -15.40
CA THR A 269 -2.62 1.00 -15.84
C THR A 269 -2.75 2.52 -15.71
N ILE A 270 -3.87 3.11 -16.12
CA ILE A 270 -4.13 4.55 -15.93
C ILE A 270 -4.16 4.91 -14.44
N ARG A 271 -4.89 4.12 -13.65
CA ARG A 271 -4.94 4.30 -12.21
C ARG A 271 -3.56 4.24 -11.58
N THR A 272 -2.70 3.33 -12.03
CA THR A 272 -1.32 3.19 -11.54
C THR A 272 -0.47 4.41 -11.86
N VAL A 273 -0.54 4.92 -13.08
CA VAL A 273 0.18 6.12 -13.51
C VAL A 273 -0.23 7.32 -12.67
N CYS A 274 -1.53 7.60 -12.57
CA CYS A 274 -2.03 8.75 -11.80
C CYS A 274 -1.66 8.63 -10.31
N ARG A 275 -1.72 7.42 -9.75
CA ARG A 275 -1.36 7.19 -8.34
C ARG A 275 0.14 7.20 -8.06
N SER A 276 1.00 7.09 -9.04
CA SER A 276 2.44 7.23 -8.82
C SER A 276 2.80 8.59 -8.22
N VAL A 277 2.04 9.64 -8.53
CA VAL A 277 2.16 10.98 -7.93
C VAL A 277 1.97 10.95 -6.40
N ASN A 278 1.13 10.05 -5.89
CA ASN A 278 0.86 9.93 -4.44
C ASN A 278 2.09 9.50 -3.64
N GLN A 279 3.13 8.94 -4.28
CA GLN A 279 4.39 8.62 -3.59
C GLN A 279 5.08 9.90 -3.09
N LEU A 280 4.95 11.01 -3.83
CA LEU A 280 5.47 12.31 -3.41
C LEU A 280 4.71 12.82 -2.17
N PHE A 281 3.39 12.62 -2.12
CA PHE A 281 2.58 12.97 -0.95
C PHE A 281 3.02 12.19 0.29
N ASN A 282 3.33 10.91 0.13
CA ASN A 282 3.84 10.07 1.20
C ASN A 282 5.20 10.53 1.73
N MET A 283 6.07 11.06 0.87
CA MET A 283 7.37 11.59 1.29
C MET A 283 7.20 12.85 2.15
N VAL A 284 6.38 13.79 1.70
CA VAL A 284 6.10 15.02 2.46
C VAL A 284 5.44 14.69 3.80
N ASN A 285 4.36 13.91 3.77
CA ASN A 285 3.61 13.55 4.97
C ASN A 285 4.45 12.73 5.96
N GLY A 286 5.28 11.81 5.47
CA GLY A 286 6.17 11.01 6.32
C GLY A 286 7.24 11.83 7.03
N THR A 287 7.70 12.92 6.42
CA THR A 287 8.67 13.85 7.03
C THR A 287 8.03 14.71 8.10
N VAL A 288 6.81 15.19 7.87
CA VAL A 288 6.12 16.12 8.79
C VAL A 288 5.42 15.39 9.93
N PHE A 289 5.00 14.14 9.73
CA PHE A 289 4.21 13.37 10.69
C PHE A 289 4.77 13.32 12.12
N PRO A 290 6.07 13.03 12.37
CA PRO A 290 6.60 12.92 13.73
C PRO A 290 6.51 14.25 14.49
N GLU A 291 6.82 15.36 13.82
CA GLU A 291 6.75 16.71 14.42
C GLU A 291 5.30 17.11 14.70
N LEU A 292 4.39 16.83 13.76
CA LEU A 292 2.97 17.09 13.96
C LEU A 292 2.42 16.31 15.16
N GLN A 293 2.80 15.04 15.28
CA GLN A 293 2.38 14.21 16.41
C GLN A 293 2.90 14.73 17.73
N TYR A 294 4.17 15.14 17.77
CA TYR A 294 4.79 15.73 18.96
C TYR A 294 4.09 17.02 19.40
N GLU A 295 3.90 17.98 18.48
CA GLU A 295 3.28 19.26 18.79
C GLU A 295 1.82 19.12 19.23
N LEU A 296 1.08 18.15 18.67
CA LEU A 296 -0.27 17.80 19.11
C LEU A 296 -0.27 17.18 20.52
N SER A 297 0.73 16.36 20.85
CA SER A 297 0.82 15.70 22.15
C SER A 297 1.05 16.67 23.30
N ILE A 298 1.75 17.77 23.05
CA ILE A 298 2.03 18.85 24.04
C ILE A 298 1.03 20.03 23.96
N GLY A 299 -0.03 19.90 23.13
CA GLY A 299 -1.10 20.89 23.03
C GLY A 299 -0.75 22.16 22.25
N ARG A 300 0.38 22.23 21.53
CA ARG A 300 0.79 23.39 20.74
C ARG A 300 0.07 23.46 19.39
N LEU A 301 -1.25 23.69 19.45
CA LEU A 301 -2.10 23.68 18.25
C LEU A 301 -1.68 24.68 17.17
N HIS A 302 -1.10 25.82 17.52
CA HIS A 302 -0.68 26.83 16.54
C HIS A 302 0.47 26.31 15.65
N ILE A 303 1.45 25.59 16.22
CA ILE A 303 2.54 24.98 15.46
C ILE A 303 2.01 23.79 14.65
N ALA A 304 1.15 22.96 15.24
CA ALA A 304 0.51 21.86 14.54
C ALA A 304 -0.29 22.33 13.31
N ARG A 305 -1.02 23.45 13.41
CA ARG A 305 -1.70 24.08 12.26
C ARG A 305 -0.72 24.54 11.19
N LEU A 306 0.36 25.18 11.59
CA LEU A 306 1.40 25.63 10.67
C LEU A 306 2.04 24.46 9.90
N LEU A 307 2.41 23.39 10.62
CA LEU A 307 2.97 22.18 10.03
C LEU A 307 1.99 21.52 9.06
N PHE A 308 0.72 21.37 9.45
CA PHE A 308 -0.32 20.83 8.60
C PHE A 308 -0.53 21.66 7.32
N ARG A 309 -0.67 23.00 7.44
CA ARG A 309 -0.87 23.90 6.29
C ARG A 309 0.31 23.90 5.34
N ARG A 310 1.55 23.89 5.86
CA ARG A 310 2.76 23.79 5.02
C ARG A 310 2.83 22.44 4.30
N SER A 311 2.55 21.33 5.00
CA SER A 311 2.48 20.02 4.38
C SER A 311 1.43 19.98 3.28
N LEU A 312 0.23 20.50 3.56
CA LEU A 312 -0.86 20.57 2.58
C LEU A 312 -0.50 21.44 1.38
N SER A 313 0.13 22.59 1.58
CA SER A 313 0.60 23.47 0.50
C SER A 313 1.62 22.79 -0.40
N LEU A 314 2.62 22.11 0.19
CA LEU A 314 3.63 21.35 -0.56
C LEU A 314 3.01 20.20 -1.36
N VAL A 315 2.09 19.46 -0.73
CA VAL A 315 1.39 18.33 -1.38
C VAL A 315 0.49 18.83 -2.49
N LEU A 316 -0.25 19.93 -2.30
CA LEU A 316 -1.05 20.54 -3.36
C LEU A 316 -0.17 21.06 -4.51
N GLY A 317 0.97 21.67 -4.22
CA GLY A 317 1.93 22.10 -5.25
C GLY A 317 2.44 20.90 -6.08
N THR A 318 2.81 19.80 -5.43
CA THR A 318 3.21 18.58 -6.14
C THR A 318 2.06 17.92 -6.90
N ALA A 319 0.82 17.99 -6.38
CA ALA A 319 -0.36 17.52 -7.07
C ALA A 319 -0.64 18.32 -8.32
N VAL A 320 -0.64 19.66 -8.24
CA VAL A 320 -0.83 20.54 -9.40
C VAL A 320 0.24 20.30 -10.45
N LEU A 321 1.50 20.19 -10.05
CA LEU A 321 2.59 19.86 -10.98
C LEU A 321 2.37 18.50 -11.64
N GLY A 322 2.01 17.47 -10.87
CA GLY A 322 1.69 16.14 -11.40
C GLY A 322 0.50 16.15 -12.35
N MET A 323 -0.57 16.90 -12.02
CA MET A 323 -1.76 17.06 -12.87
C MET A 323 -1.41 17.78 -14.18
N LEU A 324 -0.58 18.83 -14.13
CA LEU A 324 -0.13 19.56 -15.33
C LEU A 324 0.75 18.66 -16.22
N LEU A 325 1.72 17.96 -15.64
CA LEU A 325 2.60 17.06 -16.40
C LEU A 325 1.81 15.91 -17.04
N LEU A 326 0.88 15.29 -16.31
CA LEU A 326 0.05 14.22 -16.85
C LEU A 326 -1.01 14.73 -17.82
N GLY A 327 -1.50 15.96 -17.64
CA GLY A 327 -2.45 16.58 -18.56
C GLY A 327 -1.83 16.98 -19.90
N LEU A 328 -0.59 17.50 -19.88
CA LEU A 328 0.10 17.97 -21.08
C LEU A 328 0.84 16.84 -21.82
N PHE A 329 1.53 15.98 -21.09
CA PHE A 329 2.45 14.99 -21.67
C PHE A 329 2.03 13.54 -21.38
N GLY A 330 1.07 13.33 -20.46
CA GLY A 330 0.77 12.01 -19.95
C GLY A 330 0.19 11.06 -20.99
N ALA A 331 -0.63 11.53 -21.91
CA ALA A 331 -1.20 10.68 -22.97
C ALA A 331 -0.13 10.15 -23.94
N GLN A 332 0.80 11.02 -24.36
CA GLN A 332 1.91 10.61 -25.24
C GLN A 332 2.86 9.65 -24.52
N TRP A 333 3.22 9.98 -23.29
CA TRP A 333 4.05 9.10 -22.45
C TRP A 333 3.36 7.75 -22.20
N TYR A 334 2.06 7.73 -21.94
CA TYR A 334 1.28 6.52 -21.73
C TYR A 334 1.25 5.63 -22.97
N ALA A 335 1.00 6.22 -24.16
CA ALA A 335 1.02 5.50 -25.42
C ALA A 335 2.41 4.87 -25.69
N TRP A 336 3.49 5.63 -25.48
CA TRP A 336 4.85 5.09 -25.59
C TRP A 336 5.10 3.98 -24.56
N TRP A 337 4.69 4.18 -23.31
CA TRP A 337 4.87 3.23 -22.21
C TRP A 337 4.12 1.92 -22.43
N THR A 338 2.91 1.96 -22.97
CA THR A 338 2.10 0.79 -23.32
C THR A 338 2.37 0.25 -24.73
N LYS A 339 3.39 0.75 -25.40
CA LYS A 339 3.73 0.41 -26.79
C LYS A 339 2.55 0.56 -27.75
N HIS A 340 1.75 1.61 -27.57
CA HIS A 340 0.56 1.92 -28.38
C HIS A 340 -0.49 0.78 -28.41
N THR A 341 -0.51 -0.09 -27.39
CA THR A 341 -1.48 -1.20 -27.33
C THR A 341 -2.74 -0.84 -26.53
N LEU A 342 -2.69 0.21 -25.73
CA LEU A 342 -3.81 0.67 -24.90
C LEU A 342 -4.08 2.15 -25.22
N ASP A 343 -5.33 2.45 -25.60
CA ASP A 343 -5.79 3.81 -25.90
C ASP A 343 -6.84 4.25 -24.88
N PRO A 344 -6.49 5.18 -23.95
CA PRO A 344 -7.39 5.60 -22.89
C PRO A 344 -8.45 6.58 -23.41
N PRO A 345 -9.74 6.40 -23.06
CA PRO A 345 -10.74 7.42 -23.28
C PRO A 345 -10.31 8.76 -22.66
N PRO A 346 -10.28 9.89 -23.42
CA PRO A 346 -9.76 11.17 -22.92
C PRO A 346 -10.44 11.63 -21.62
N LEU A 347 -11.75 11.44 -21.52
CA LEU A 347 -12.50 11.83 -20.33
C LEU A 347 -12.14 10.98 -19.10
N MET A 348 -11.91 9.67 -19.29
CA MET A 348 -11.42 8.80 -18.23
C MET A 348 -10.06 9.27 -17.69
N TRP A 349 -9.15 9.64 -18.59
CA TRP A 349 -7.84 10.17 -18.26
C TRP A 349 -7.95 11.44 -17.40
N GLN A 350 -8.79 12.38 -17.81
CA GLN A 350 -9.05 13.63 -17.09
C GLN A 350 -9.64 13.38 -15.69
N ILE A 351 -10.58 12.44 -15.54
CA ILE A 351 -11.18 12.09 -14.26
C ILE A 351 -10.13 11.58 -13.28
N PHE A 352 -9.21 10.71 -13.71
CA PHE A 352 -8.13 10.23 -12.84
C PHE A 352 -7.13 11.34 -12.48
N ILE A 353 -6.83 12.27 -13.39
CA ILE A 353 -6.00 13.45 -13.08
C ILE A 353 -6.68 14.33 -12.02
N ILE A 354 -7.96 14.63 -12.15
CA ILE A 354 -8.72 15.38 -11.14
C ILE A 354 -8.69 14.65 -9.79
N GLY A 355 -8.79 13.33 -9.80
CA GLY A 355 -8.67 12.48 -8.61
C GLY A 355 -7.37 12.69 -7.83
N ILE A 356 -6.25 13.06 -8.49
CA ILE A 356 -4.98 13.37 -7.79
C ILE A 356 -5.16 14.55 -6.85
N GLY A 357 -5.86 15.61 -7.29
CA GLY A 357 -6.13 16.80 -6.48
C GLY A 357 -6.97 16.49 -5.23
N PHE A 358 -8.05 15.74 -5.38
CA PHE A 358 -8.86 15.29 -4.24
C PHE A 358 -8.05 14.39 -3.29
N ASN A 359 -7.27 13.45 -3.84
CA ASN A 359 -6.41 12.58 -3.05
C ASN A 359 -5.40 13.38 -2.23
N ALA A 360 -4.76 14.39 -2.81
CA ALA A 360 -3.80 15.27 -2.13
C ALA A 360 -4.39 15.91 -0.86
N LEU A 361 -5.65 16.35 -0.93
CA LEU A 361 -6.35 16.98 0.17
C LEU A 361 -6.59 16.01 1.35
N TRP A 362 -7.30 14.90 1.10
CA TRP A 362 -7.68 14.03 2.20
C TRP A 362 -6.53 13.14 2.68
N TRP A 363 -5.61 12.75 1.79
CA TRP A 363 -4.45 11.93 2.19
C TRP A 363 -3.55 12.68 3.16
N THR A 364 -3.30 13.97 2.93
CA THR A 364 -2.58 14.83 3.87
C THR A 364 -3.37 15.04 5.15
N ALA A 365 -4.68 15.29 5.05
CA ALA A 365 -5.56 15.43 6.20
C ALA A 365 -5.59 14.15 7.07
N SER A 366 -5.49 12.96 6.46
CA SER A 366 -5.48 11.68 7.17
C SER A 366 -4.32 11.55 8.18
N MET A 367 -3.23 12.27 7.97
CA MET A 367 -2.09 12.32 8.88
C MET A 367 -2.47 12.79 10.28
N VAL A 368 -3.41 13.73 10.40
CA VAL A 368 -3.89 14.27 11.68
C VAL A 368 -4.58 13.18 12.51
N PHE A 369 -5.42 12.33 11.89
CA PHE A 369 -6.10 11.24 12.61
C PHE A 369 -5.10 10.24 13.22
N ARG A 370 -4.03 9.96 12.52
CA ARG A 370 -2.94 9.10 13.00
C ARG A 370 -2.17 9.78 14.13
N ALA A 371 -1.93 11.09 14.02
CA ALA A 371 -1.21 11.87 15.02
C ALA A 371 -1.99 11.97 16.35
N VAL A 372 -3.33 12.14 16.29
CA VAL A 372 -4.18 12.17 17.49
C VAL A 372 -4.63 10.77 17.95
N ASN A 373 -4.18 9.71 17.26
CA ASN A 373 -4.55 8.32 17.56
C ASN A 373 -6.07 8.04 17.57
N LYS A 374 -6.82 8.68 16.66
CA LYS A 374 -8.28 8.51 16.50
C LYS A 374 -8.65 8.11 15.07
N PRO A 375 -8.27 6.92 14.59
CA PRO A 375 -8.43 6.52 13.19
C PRO A 375 -9.86 6.15 12.79
N TYR A 376 -10.78 5.98 13.73
CA TYR A 376 -12.10 5.38 13.46
C TYR A 376 -12.91 6.11 12.39
N VAL A 377 -12.98 7.46 12.44
CA VAL A 377 -13.71 8.24 11.44
C VAL A 377 -13.09 8.07 10.05
N LEU A 378 -11.75 8.08 9.96
CA LEU A 378 -11.02 7.84 8.72
C LEU A 378 -11.35 6.46 8.12
N VAL A 379 -11.38 5.43 8.97
CA VAL A 379 -11.64 4.05 8.55
C VAL A 379 -13.09 3.85 8.13
N LEU A 380 -14.04 4.39 8.91
CA LEU A 380 -15.47 4.32 8.58
C LEU A 380 -15.80 5.08 7.30
N ALA A 381 -15.24 6.29 7.13
CA ALA A 381 -15.39 7.06 5.88
C ALA A 381 -14.79 6.29 4.69
N GLY A 382 -13.61 5.68 4.88
CA GLY A 382 -12.98 4.85 3.86
C GLY A 382 -13.81 3.63 3.49
N LEU A 383 -14.37 2.92 4.47
CA LEU A 383 -15.21 1.73 4.24
C LEU A 383 -16.52 2.11 3.53
N ALA A 384 -17.26 3.08 4.06
CA ALA A 384 -18.51 3.55 3.44
C ALA A 384 -18.22 4.12 2.04
N GLY A 385 -17.20 4.96 1.90
CA GLY A 385 -16.81 5.54 0.62
C GLY A 385 -16.37 4.48 -0.39
N SER A 386 -15.66 3.42 0.03
CA SER A 386 -15.27 2.34 -0.88
C SER A 386 -16.45 1.52 -1.37
N VAL A 387 -17.42 1.19 -0.50
CA VAL A 387 -18.65 0.48 -0.89
C VAL A 387 -19.48 1.32 -1.85
N ILE A 388 -19.67 2.60 -1.54
CA ILE A 388 -20.39 3.54 -2.42
C ILE A 388 -19.68 3.67 -3.77
N SER A 389 -18.35 3.83 -3.76
CA SER A 389 -17.54 3.95 -4.97
C SER A 389 -17.64 2.70 -5.86
N VAL A 390 -17.56 1.50 -5.28
CA VAL A 390 -17.70 0.24 -6.03
C VAL A 390 -19.11 0.12 -6.61
N GLY A 391 -20.16 0.42 -5.82
CA GLY A 391 -21.55 0.42 -6.30
C GLY A 391 -21.79 1.41 -7.43
N LEU A 392 -21.33 2.66 -7.27
CA LEU A 392 -21.40 3.68 -8.33
C LEU A 392 -20.60 3.28 -9.58
N SER A 393 -19.39 2.69 -9.38
CA SER A 393 -18.59 2.17 -10.50
C SER A 393 -19.38 1.13 -11.29
N TYR A 394 -20.11 0.23 -10.62
CA TYR A 394 -20.92 -0.78 -11.29
C TYR A 394 -22.05 -0.17 -12.14
N PHE A 395 -22.89 0.67 -11.54
CA PHE A 395 -24.02 1.27 -12.25
C PHE A 395 -23.58 2.21 -13.38
N LEU A 396 -22.58 3.07 -13.12
CA LEU A 396 -22.06 3.98 -14.14
C LEU A 396 -21.28 3.27 -15.25
N CYS A 397 -20.64 2.14 -14.93
CA CYS A 397 -19.94 1.33 -15.92
C CYS A 397 -20.89 0.72 -16.95
N LEU A 398 -22.10 0.30 -16.53
CA LEU A 398 -23.12 -0.23 -17.42
C LEU A 398 -23.61 0.81 -18.45
N SER A 399 -23.63 2.10 -18.09
CA SER A 399 -24.13 3.18 -18.95
C SER A 399 -23.05 3.94 -19.70
N HIS A 400 -21.86 4.10 -19.11
CA HIS A 400 -20.78 4.95 -19.63
C HIS A 400 -19.45 4.21 -19.78
N GLY A 401 -19.43 2.89 -19.65
CA GLY A 401 -18.22 2.08 -19.81
C GLY A 401 -17.10 2.49 -18.85
N LEU A 402 -15.86 2.55 -19.35
CA LEU A 402 -14.66 2.90 -18.57
C LEU A 402 -14.73 4.28 -17.92
N VAL A 403 -15.39 5.24 -18.57
CA VAL A 403 -15.60 6.59 -18.02
C VAL A 403 -16.47 6.52 -16.78
N GLY A 404 -17.52 5.69 -16.81
CA GLY A 404 -18.38 5.44 -15.67
C GLY A 404 -17.64 4.79 -14.48
N ALA A 405 -16.76 3.83 -14.77
CA ALA A 405 -15.91 3.22 -13.74
C ALA A 405 -14.95 4.26 -13.09
N ALA A 406 -14.41 5.18 -13.88
CA ALA A 406 -13.55 6.25 -13.38
C ALA A 406 -14.32 7.25 -12.51
N LEU A 407 -15.54 7.65 -12.92
CA LEU A 407 -16.42 8.51 -12.13
C LEU A 407 -16.79 7.86 -10.80
N GLY A 408 -17.17 6.57 -10.81
CA GLY A 408 -17.41 5.82 -9.59
C GLY A 408 -16.19 5.75 -8.68
N SER A 409 -14.99 5.60 -9.23
CA SER A 409 -13.74 5.65 -8.47
C SER A 409 -13.47 7.03 -7.87
N LEU A 410 -13.79 8.12 -8.56
CA LEU A 410 -13.66 9.49 -8.07
C LEU A 410 -14.58 9.76 -6.87
N ALA A 411 -15.69 9.07 -6.76
CA ALA A 411 -16.61 9.23 -5.64
C ALA A 411 -15.96 8.96 -4.28
N LEU A 412 -15.06 7.96 -4.19
CA LEU A 412 -14.28 7.74 -2.96
C LEU A 412 -13.46 8.98 -2.60
N GLU A 413 -12.74 9.53 -3.55
CA GLU A 413 -11.87 10.69 -3.33
C GLU A 413 -12.66 11.90 -2.82
N ILE A 414 -13.84 12.14 -3.40
CA ILE A 414 -14.76 13.22 -3.00
C ILE A 414 -15.28 12.98 -1.58
N ILE A 415 -15.77 11.77 -1.28
CA ILE A 415 -16.29 11.40 0.05
C ILE A 415 -15.20 11.57 1.10
N MET A 416 -13.99 11.10 0.81
CA MET A 416 -12.86 11.23 1.73
C MET A 416 -12.50 12.69 1.99
N VAL A 417 -12.51 13.56 0.98
CA VAL A 417 -12.29 15.00 1.18
C VAL A 417 -13.42 15.59 2.03
N ALA A 418 -14.68 15.29 1.71
CA ALA A 418 -15.83 15.84 2.42
C ALA A 418 -15.89 15.48 3.91
N VAL A 419 -15.36 14.31 4.29
CA VAL A 419 -15.38 13.83 5.68
C VAL A 419 -14.04 14.08 6.37
N VAL A 420 -12.92 13.66 5.76
CA VAL A 420 -11.62 13.61 6.42
C VAL A 420 -11.04 15.00 6.61
N LEU A 421 -11.14 15.88 5.61
CA LEU A 421 -10.56 17.22 5.70
C LEU A 421 -11.24 18.09 6.77
N PRO A 422 -12.59 18.20 6.88
CA PRO A 422 -13.24 18.97 7.92
C PRO A 422 -12.96 18.47 9.34
N VAL A 423 -12.98 17.14 9.53
CA VAL A 423 -12.71 16.55 10.85
C VAL A 423 -11.26 16.76 11.26
N SER A 424 -10.29 16.62 10.33
CA SER A 424 -8.89 16.96 10.59
C SER A 424 -8.71 18.42 11.01
N CYS A 425 -9.39 19.34 10.32
CA CYS A 425 -9.37 20.75 10.68
C CYS A 425 -9.93 20.99 12.09
N ARG A 426 -11.01 20.30 12.47
CA ARG A 426 -11.57 20.37 13.84
C ARG A 426 -10.58 19.90 14.90
N TYR A 427 -9.86 18.79 14.67
CA TYR A 427 -8.82 18.32 15.59
C TYR A 427 -7.69 19.34 15.76
N LEU A 428 -7.42 20.14 14.73
CA LEU A 428 -6.46 21.23 14.78
C LEU A 428 -7.06 22.55 15.32
N GLY A 429 -8.35 22.58 15.68
CA GLY A 429 -9.05 23.77 16.15
C GLY A 429 -9.13 24.89 15.10
N GLN A 430 -9.31 24.53 13.82
CA GLN A 430 -9.52 25.47 12.70
C GLN A 430 -10.65 24.96 11.80
N TYR A 431 -11.17 25.83 10.94
CA TYR A 431 -12.19 25.48 9.95
C TYR A 431 -11.60 25.36 8.55
N VAL A 432 -12.25 24.58 7.69
CA VAL A 432 -11.79 24.36 6.30
C VAL A 432 -11.65 25.67 5.52
N TRP A 433 -12.60 26.60 5.66
CA TRP A 433 -12.57 27.89 4.97
C TRP A 433 -11.44 28.82 5.41
N GLN A 434 -10.79 28.54 6.53
CA GLN A 434 -9.60 29.27 6.99
C GLN A 434 -8.31 28.79 6.32
N LEU A 435 -8.33 27.59 5.70
CA LEU A 435 -7.14 26.99 5.08
C LEU A 435 -6.54 27.87 3.98
N PRO A 436 -7.30 28.42 2.99
CA PRO A 436 -6.71 29.23 1.94
C PRO A 436 -6.00 30.47 2.47
N LYS A 437 -6.63 31.21 3.40
CA LYS A 437 -6.01 32.38 4.05
C LYS A 437 -4.78 31.99 4.85
N GLY A 438 -4.86 30.89 5.61
CA GLY A 438 -3.74 30.38 6.41
C GLY A 438 -2.55 29.96 5.56
N ILE A 439 -2.77 29.23 4.48
CA ILE A 439 -1.73 28.81 3.54
C ILE A 439 -1.07 30.03 2.89
N TRP A 440 -1.87 30.99 2.44
CA TRP A 440 -1.34 32.22 1.83
C TRP A 440 -0.48 33.02 2.81
N SER A 441 -0.95 33.23 4.05
CA SER A 441 -0.20 33.98 5.07
C SER A 441 1.12 33.28 5.43
N ASP A 442 1.11 31.95 5.58
CA ASP A 442 2.30 31.18 5.93
C ASP A 442 3.34 31.18 4.78
N SER A 443 2.89 31.15 3.53
CA SER A 443 3.73 31.25 2.35
C SER A 443 4.36 32.63 2.22
N ALA A 444 3.60 33.72 2.44
CA ALA A 444 4.09 35.08 2.40
C ALA A 444 5.19 35.34 3.45
N VAL A 445 5.05 34.79 4.66
CA VAL A 445 6.07 34.86 5.72
C VAL A 445 7.34 34.11 5.32
N PHE A 446 7.19 32.94 4.69
CA PHE A 446 8.33 32.14 4.23
C PHE A 446 9.15 32.86 3.16
N PHE A 447 8.51 33.42 2.12
CA PHE A 447 9.17 34.20 1.09
C PHE A 447 9.85 35.47 1.61
N LYS A 448 9.22 36.19 2.58
CA LYS A 448 9.86 37.32 3.25
C LYS A 448 11.12 36.94 4.02
N LYS A 449 11.19 35.74 4.62
CA LYS A 449 12.39 35.26 5.31
C LYS A 449 13.51 34.90 4.32
N ILE A 450 13.21 34.26 3.21
CA ILE A 450 14.21 33.93 2.16
C ILE A 450 14.77 35.22 1.56
N GLY A 451 13.94 36.20 1.23
CA GLY A 451 14.40 37.49 0.71
C GLY A 451 15.22 38.34 1.68
N LYS A 452 15.19 38.01 3.01
CA LYS A 452 16.08 38.63 4.02
C LYS A 452 17.42 37.88 4.21
N ILE A 453 17.52 36.64 3.76
CA ILE A 453 18.74 35.82 3.83
C ILE A 453 19.60 36.04 2.56
N SER A 454 18.99 36.51 1.46
CA SER A 454 19.67 36.86 0.21
C SER A 454 20.13 38.31 0.10
N LYS A 455 19.90 39.12 1.13
CA LYS A 455 20.50 40.43 1.36
C LYS A 455 21.47 40.36 2.53
#